data_30bbca352377f759bedfaec7297736ed
#
_entry.id   30bbca352377f759bedfaec7297736ed
#
_cell.length_a   1.000
_cell.length_b   1.000
_cell.length_c   1.000
_cell.angle_alpha   90.00
_cell.angle_beta   90.00
_cell.angle_gamma   90.00
#
_symmetry.space_group_name_H-M   'P 1'
#
loop_
_entity.id
_entity.type
_entity.pdbx_description
1 polymer ?
#
loop_
_entity_poly.entity_id
_entity_poly.type
_entity_poly.pdbx_seq_one_letter_code
_entity_poly.pdbx_strand_id
1 'polypeptide(L)'
;SILIPYLILAGIGIVMVFSTTVPDQLQKGLNPYKLVINQTAFVLLSLIMIAVIYRLKLRALKNRKMIGTIMVILILSLIFCRIMPSSFALTAPVNGARGWIHIPGIGTVQPAEFAKVFIIWYLASVFSTKQEEIEKRDINEIFKGKTLFQKLFGGWRLPVVAILLVDLIMPDLGNTLIIAAVALIMIGASGISWRWYSGYSKLILSLMAIFLGFLFIVGGNIIPSFLPIAYINKRFEAFVNPFTDLANSGHQL
;
A
#
# COMPACT_ATOMS: atom_id res chain seq x y z
N SER A 1 10.65 17.28 -17.63
CA SER A 1 9.67 16.33 -18.13
C SER A 1 9.85 15.00 -17.39
N ILE A 2 8.84 14.57 -16.64
CA ILE A 2 8.84 13.32 -15.83
C ILE A 2 8.80 12.09 -16.75
N LEU A 3 8.27 12.25 -17.96
CA LEU A 3 8.06 11.14 -18.90
C LEU A 3 9.40 10.51 -19.38
N ILE A 4 10.43 11.30 -19.59
CA ILE A 4 11.73 10.79 -20.07
C ILE A 4 12.38 9.84 -19.05
N PRO A 5 12.58 10.23 -17.77
CA PRO A 5 13.08 9.29 -16.76
C PRO A 5 12.22 8.03 -16.62
N TYR A 6 10.89 8.19 -16.71
CA TYR A 6 9.98 7.04 -16.67
C TYR A 6 10.24 6.05 -17.81
N LEU A 7 10.36 6.53 -19.05
CA LEU A 7 10.61 5.66 -20.21
C LEU A 7 11.96 4.95 -20.11
N ILE A 8 12.98 5.64 -19.62
CA ILE A 8 14.31 5.05 -19.40
C ILE A 8 14.23 3.93 -18.36
N LEU A 9 13.59 4.21 -17.20
CA LEU A 9 13.43 3.22 -16.12
C LEU A 9 12.57 2.04 -16.57
N ALA A 10 11.49 2.27 -17.33
CA ALA A 10 10.65 1.21 -17.87
C ALA A 10 11.42 0.32 -18.85
N GLY A 11 12.25 0.91 -19.72
CA GLY A 11 13.13 0.16 -20.63
C GLY A 11 14.14 -0.69 -19.88
N ILE A 12 14.83 -0.12 -18.89
CA ILE A 12 15.76 -0.85 -18.01
C ILE A 12 15.01 -1.99 -17.29
N GLY A 13 13.79 -1.73 -16.78
CA GLY A 13 12.96 -2.73 -16.11
C GLY A 13 12.63 -3.93 -17.01
N ILE A 14 12.29 -3.70 -18.29
CA ILE A 14 12.04 -4.79 -19.24
C ILE A 14 13.32 -5.62 -19.48
N VAL A 15 14.46 -4.97 -19.66
CA VAL A 15 15.75 -5.66 -19.85
C VAL A 15 16.12 -6.48 -18.62
N MET A 16 15.93 -5.93 -17.42
CA MET A 16 16.21 -6.64 -16.16
C MET A 16 15.29 -7.86 -15.99
N VAL A 17 13.98 -7.73 -16.25
CA VAL A 17 13.04 -8.85 -16.23
C VAL A 17 13.47 -9.91 -17.23
N PHE A 18 13.86 -9.54 -18.45
CA PHE A 18 14.38 -10.47 -19.45
C PHE A 18 15.60 -11.25 -18.91
N SER A 19 16.60 -10.51 -18.43
CA SER A 19 17.87 -11.09 -17.96
C SER A 19 17.70 -12.05 -16.78
N THR A 20 16.81 -11.73 -15.85
CA THR A 20 16.63 -12.53 -14.62
C THR A 20 15.65 -13.67 -14.78
N THR A 21 14.60 -13.51 -15.58
CA THR A 21 13.53 -14.51 -15.62
C THR A 21 13.68 -15.56 -16.72
N VAL A 22 14.32 -15.22 -17.84
CA VAL A 22 14.49 -16.18 -18.96
C VAL A 22 15.29 -17.41 -18.56
N PRO A 23 16.45 -17.31 -17.89
CA PRO A 23 17.20 -18.48 -17.46
C PRO A 23 16.42 -19.34 -16.47
N ASP A 24 15.75 -18.74 -15.50
CA ASP A 24 14.95 -19.47 -14.50
C ASP A 24 13.75 -20.21 -15.13
N GLN A 25 13.05 -19.58 -16.07
CA GLN A 25 11.93 -20.21 -16.77
C GLN A 25 12.38 -21.36 -17.69
N LEU A 26 13.54 -21.21 -18.34
CA LEU A 26 14.13 -22.29 -19.16
C LEU A 26 14.49 -23.50 -18.31
N GLN A 27 15.10 -23.30 -17.12
CA GLN A 27 15.40 -24.40 -16.20
C GLN A 27 14.16 -25.13 -15.71
N LYS A 28 13.04 -24.42 -15.57
CA LYS A 28 11.74 -24.98 -15.16
C LYS A 28 10.93 -25.61 -16.30
N GLY A 29 11.44 -25.58 -17.53
CA GLY A 29 10.72 -26.06 -18.72
C GLY A 29 9.49 -25.24 -19.08
N LEU A 30 9.41 -23.99 -18.63
CA LEU A 30 8.30 -23.07 -18.86
C LEU A 30 8.62 -22.11 -20.03
N ASN A 31 7.59 -21.39 -20.50
CA ASN A 31 7.78 -20.40 -21.57
C ASN A 31 8.66 -19.24 -21.07
N PRO A 32 9.89 -19.09 -21.59
CA PRO A 32 10.87 -18.13 -21.08
C PRO A 32 10.45 -16.66 -21.29
N TYR A 33 9.64 -16.38 -22.29
CA TYR A 33 9.25 -15.02 -22.65
C TYR A 33 7.95 -14.54 -22.00
N LYS A 34 7.20 -15.42 -21.34
CA LYS A 34 5.87 -15.10 -20.80
C LYS A 34 5.91 -13.88 -19.87
N LEU A 35 6.87 -13.83 -18.94
CA LEU A 35 6.97 -12.75 -17.97
C LEU A 35 7.41 -11.43 -18.62
N VAL A 36 8.28 -11.49 -19.60
CA VAL A 36 8.74 -10.32 -20.38
C VAL A 36 7.61 -9.73 -21.21
N ILE A 37 6.82 -10.58 -21.86
CA ILE A 37 5.64 -10.14 -22.64
C ILE A 37 4.62 -9.46 -21.71
N ASN A 38 4.33 -10.06 -20.56
CA ASN A 38 3.42 -9.46 -19.58
C ASN A 38 3.96 -8.10 -19.09
N GLN A 39 5.25 -8.00 -18.74
CA GLN A 39 5.86 -6.75 -18.32
C GLN A 39 5.75 -5.67 -19.40
N THR A 40 6.05 -6.01 -20.64
CA THR A 40 5.92 -5.09 -21.78
C THR A 40 4.48 -4.64 -21.99
N ALA A 41 3.51 -5.56 -21.90
CA ALA A 41 2.09 -5.25 -22.01
C ALA A 41 1.64 -4.29 -20.89
N PHE A 42 2.08 -4.49 -19.66
CA PHE A 42 1.78 -3.57 -18.55
C PHE A 42 2.44 -2.19 -18.71
N VAL A 43 3.65 -2.12 -19.26
CA VAL A 43 4.29 -0.84 -19.60
C VAL A 43 3.49 -0.10 -20.67
N LEU A 44 3.06 -0.78 -21.71
CA LEU A 44 2.21 -0.18 -22.76
C LEU A 44 0.87 0.30 -22.19
N LEU A 45 0.21 -0.52 -21.37
CA LEU A 45 -1.03 -0.15 -20.69
C LEU A 45 -0.84 1.10 -19.80
N SER A 46 0.26 1.18 -19.06
CA SER A 46 0.56 2.33 -18.21
C SER A 46 0.78 3.60 -19.01
N LEU A 47 1.43 3.52 -20.19
CA LEU A 47 1.58 4.66 -21.11
C LEU A 47 0.23 5.15 -21.64
N ILE A 48 -0.67 4.23 -21.98
CA ILE A 48 -2.05 4.57 -22.37
C ILE A 48 -2.76 5.28 -21.21
N MET A 49 -2.66 4.75 -20.00
CA MET A 49 -3.25 5.39 -18.82
C MET A 49 -2.68 6.78 -18.55
N ILE A 50 -1.36 6.97 -18.67
CA ILE A 50 -0.72 8.28 -18.55
C ILE A 50 -1.32 9.25 -19.59
N ALA A 51 -1.44 8.83 -20.84
CA ALA A 51 -2.01 9.65 -21.91
C ALA A 51 -3.47 10.02 -21.64
N VAL A 52 -4.27 9.09 -21.13
CA VAL A 52 -5.67 9.33 -20.73
C VAL A 52 -5.74 10.33 -19.57
N ILE A 53 -4.97 10.11 -18.51
CA ILE A 53 -4.95 11.00 -17.33
C ILE A 53 -4.48 12.41 -17.71
N TYR A 54 -3.48 12.51 -18.60
CA TYR A 54 -2.98 13.79 -19.10
C TYR A 54 -4.06 14.60 -19.84
N ARG A 55 -4.97 13.92 -20.53
CA ARG A 55 -6.10 14.55 -21.23
C ARG A 55 -7.30 14.85 -20.31
N LEU A 56 -7.37 14.28 -19.12
CA LEU A 56 -8.46 14.56 -18.18
C LEU A 56 -8.36 15.98 -17.65
N LYS A 57 -9.49 16.68 -17.63
CA LYS A 57 -9.57 18.01 -17.01
C LYS A 57 -9.44 17.86 -15.50
N LEU A 58 -8.62 18.70 -14.85
CA LEU A 58 -8.46 18.75 -13.39
C LEU A 58 -9.78 18.82 -12.62
N ARG A 59 -10.82 19.41 -13.24
CA ARG A 59 -12.16 19.50 -12.64
C ARG A 59 -12.79 18.14 -12.41
N ALA A 60 -12.56 17.16 -13.33
CA ALA A 60 -13.05 15.79 -13.16
C ALA A 60 -12.36 15.09 -11.99
N LEU A 61 -11.07 15.35 -11.80
CA LEU A 61 -10.28 14.79 -10.68
C LEU A 61 -10.65 15.39 -9.31
N LYS A 62 -11.38 16.53 -9.26
CA LYS A 62 -11.85 17.14 -8.01
C LYS A 62 -13.22 16.62 -7.55
N ASN A 63 -13.83 15.70 -8.28
CA ASN A 63 -15.15 15.18 -7.92
C ASN A 63 -15.08 14.31 -6.65
N ARG A 64 -15.53 14.89 -5.53
CA ARG A 64 -15.53 14.23 -4.20
C ARG A 64 -16.34 12.93 -4.16
N LYS A 65 -17.46 12.86 -4.89
CA LYS A 65 -18.27 11.64 -4.92
C LYS A 65 -17.48 10.50 -5.58
N MET A 66 -16.84 10.78 -6.71
CA MET A 66 -16.01 9.80 -7.42
C MET A 66 -14.84 9.32 -6.54
N ILE A 67 -14.11 10.25 -5.92
CA ILE A 67 -12.98 9.90 -5.04
C ILE A 67 -13.46 9.06 -3.85
N GLY A 68 -14.57 9.46 -3.20
CA GLY A 68 -15.17 8.71 -2.10
C GLY A 68 -15.59 7.30 -2.52
N THR A 69 -16.22 7.16 -3.67
CA THR A 69 -16.61 5.85 -4.22
C THR A 69 -15.38 4.96 -4.45
N ILE A 70 -14.31 5.50 -5.04
CA ILE A 70 -13.06 4.75 -5.26
C ILE A 70 -12.45 4.30 -3.93
N MET A 71 -12.41 5.18 -2.92
CA MET A 71 -11.91 4.82 -1.58
C MET A 71 -12.72 3.70 -0.94
N VAL A 72 -14.05 3.73 -1.07
CA VAL A 72 -14.93 2.66 -0.58
C VAL A 72 -14.65 1.35 -1.32
N ILE A 73 -14.55 1.37 -2.65
CA ILE A 73 -14.23 0.19 -3.46
C ILE A 73 -12.88 -0.41 -3.04
N LEU A 74 -11.87 0.42 -2.83
CA LEU A 74 -10.55 -0.03 -2.37
C LEU A 74 -10.63 -0.69 -0.99
N ILE A 75 -11.30 -0.07 -0.03
CA ILE A 75 -11.46 -0.63 1.31
C ILE A 75 -12.20 -1.97 1.23
N LEU A 76 -13.28 -2.04 0.44
CA LEU A 76 -14.04 -3.27 0.26
C LEU A 76 -13.20 -4.36 -0.43
N SER A 77 -12.37 -4.01 -1.42
CA SER A 77 -11.49 -4.98 -2.08
C SER A 77 -10.40 -5.52 -1.15
N LEU A 78 -9.83 -4.68 -0.29
CA LEU A 78 -8.90 -5.12 0.76
C LEU A 78 -9.58 -6.06 1.76
N ILE A 79 -10.75 -5.66 2.27
CA ILE A 79 -11.55 -6.50 3.18
C ILE A 79 -11.93 -7.82 2.52
N PHE A 80 -12.33 -7.81 1.26
CA PHE A 80 -12.63 -9.00 0.47
C PHE A 80 -11.44 -9.97 0.42
N CYS A 81 -10.23 -9.48 0.08
CA CYS A 81 -9.02 -10.29 0.09
C CYS A 81 -8.72 -10.91 1.47
N ARG A 82 -9.11 -10.23 2.55
CA ARG A 82 -8.84 -10.69 3.92
C ARG A 82 -9.83 -11.74 4.40
N ILE A 83 -11.13 -11.57 4.09
CA ILE A 83 -12.20 -12.43 4.58
C ILE A 83 -12.29 -13.73 3.79
N MET A 84 -12.03 -13.70 2.49
CA MET A 84 -12.15 -14.89 1.65
C MET A 84 -11.20 -16.01 2.08
N PRO A 85 -11.66 -17.28 2.04
CA PRO A 85 -10.81 -18.43 2.35
C PRO A 85 -9.63 -18.51 1.39
N SER A 86 -8.51 -19.05 1.86
CA SER A 86 -7.32 -19.28 1.03
C SER A 86 -7.53 -20.27 -0.13
N SER A 87 -8.58 -21.09 -0.04
CA SER A 87 -9.01 -22.00 -1.12
C SER A 87 -9.76 -21.31 -2.27
N PHE A 88 -10.17 -20.04 -2.09
CA PHE A 88 -10.91 -19.32 -3.11
C PHE A 88 -9.96 -18.85 -4.22
N ALA A 89 -10.17 -19.32 -5.44
CA ALA A 89 -9.26 -19.13 -6.56
C ALA A 89 -8.91 -17.65 -6.86
N LEU A 90 -9.88 -16.72 -6.66
CA LEU A 90 -9.65 -15.29 -6.91
C LEU A 90 -8.78 -14.61 -5.84
N THR A 91 -8.64 -15.17 -4.65
CA THR A 91 -7.87 -14.59 -3.54
C THR A 91 -6.86 -15.56 -2.95
N ALA A 92 -6.43 -16.54 -3.74
CA ALA A 92 -5.40 -17.47 -3.32
C ALA A 92 -4.12 -16.73 -2.88
N PRO A 93 -3.46 -17.17 -1.79
CA PRO A 93 -2.24 -16.52 -1.32
C PRO A 93 -1.12 -16.60 -2.36
N VAL A 94 -0.38 -15.52 -2.52
CA VAL A 94 0.85 -15.48 -3.32
C VAL A 94 2.03 -15.48 -2.36
N ASN A 95 2.89 -16.50 -2.44
CA ASN A 95 4.04 -16.69 -1.53
C ASN A 95 3.66 -16.61 -0.03
N GLY A 96 2.49 -17.12 0.33
CA GLY A 96 1.97 -17.09 1.71
C GLY A 96 1.35 -15.76 2.14
N ALA A 97 1.45 -14.70 1.34
CA ALA A 97 0.80 -13.41 1.60
C ALA A 97 -0.60 -13.36 1.00
N ARG A 98 -1.56 -12.86 1.78
CA ARG A 98 -2.91 -12.53 1.32
C ARG A 98 -2.93 -11.09 0.79
N GLY A 99 -3.92 -10.74 -0.01
CA GLY A 99 -4.05 -9.36 -0.52
C GLY A 99 -3.92 -9.26 -2.03
N TRP A 100 -3.96 -10.39 -2.71
CA TRP A 100 -3.89 -10.47 -4.17
C TRP A 100 -5.23 -10.93 -4.74
N ILE A 101 -5.64 -10.31 -5.84
CA ILE A 101 -6.79 -10.71 -6.63
C ILE A 101 -6.27 -11.31 -7.93
N HIS A 102 -6.58 -12.58 -8.17
CA HIS A 102 -6.22 -13.30 -9.39
C HIS A 102 -7.26 -13.01 -10.47
N ILE A 103 -6.85 -12.34 -11.52
CA ILE A 103 -7.71 -12.07 -12.69
C ILE A 103 -7.34 -13.08 -13.77
N PRO A 104 -8.25 -13.98 -14.16
CA PRO A 104 -8.00 -14.95 -15.22
C PRO A 104 -7.51 -14.28 -16.50
N GLY A 105 -6.41 -14.76 -17.07
CA GLY A 105 -5.84 -14.23 -18.30
C GLY A 105 -4.97 -12.97 -18.18
N ILE A 106 -5.06 -12.24 -17.05
CA ILE A 106 -4.30 -10.99 -16.84
C ILE A 106 -3.17 -11.20 -15.84
N GLY A 107 -3.44 -11.89 -14.73
CA GLY A 107 -2.49 -12.11 -13.66
C GLY A 107 -3.03 -11.71 -12.30
N THR A 108 -2.14 -11.31 -11.40
CA THR A 108 -2.48 -10.92 -10.03
C THR A 108 -2.44 -9.41 -9.85
N VAL A 109 -3.43 -8.87 -9.15
CA VAL A 109 -3.54 -7.44 -8.83
C VAL A 109 -3.62 -7.29 -7.31
N GLN A 110 -2.83 -6.37 -6.77
CA GLN A 110 -2.84 -6.06 -5.35
C GLN A 110 -3.56 -4.73 -5.10
N PRO A 111 -4.73 -4.70 -4.44
CA PRO A 111 -5.45 -3.46 -4.16
C PRO A 111 -4.66 -2.45 -3.35
N ALA A 112 -3.75 -2.89 -2.45
CA ALA A 112 -2.87 -2.03 -1.67
C ALA A 112 -1.94 -1.16 -2.54
N GLU A 113 -1.52 -1.65 -3.72
CA GLU A 113 -0.72 -0.86 -4.66
C GLU A 113 -1.50 0.35 -5.18
N PHE A 114 -2.77 0.16 -5.48
CA PHE A 114 -3.66 1.25 -5.90
C PHE A 114 -3.98 2.19 -4.74
N ALA A 115 -4.10 1.67 -3.52
CA ALA A 115 -4.37 2.48 -2.34
C ALA A 115 -3.33 3.59 -2.15
N LYS A 116 -2.05 3.34 -2.44
CA LYS A 116 -0.98 4.35 -2.37
C LYS A 116 -1.29 5.58 -3.24
N VAL A 117 -1.70 5.35 -4.47
CA VAL A 117 -2.04 6.43 -5.43
C VAL A 117 -3.33 7.15 -5.03
N PHE A 118 -4.36 6.39 -4.70
CA PHE A 118 -5.67 6.96 -4.39
C PHE A 118 -5.71 7.69 -3.04
N ILE A 119 -4.87 7.32 -2.07
CA ILE A 119 -4.71 8.07 -0.82
C ILE A 119 -4.10 9.45 -1.10
N ILE A 120 -3.08 9.55 -1.96
CA ILE A 120 -2.50 10.84 -2.37
C ILE A 120 -3.60 11.70 -3.00
N TRP A 121 -4.34 11.15 -3.93
CA TRP A 121 -5.41 11.89 -4.60
C TRP A 121 -6.53 12.30 -3.64
N TYR A 122 -6.95 11.40 -2.76
CA TYR A 122 -7.95 11.69 -1.74
C TYR A 122 -7.50 12.82 -0.80
N LEU A 123 -6.30 12.71 -0.22
CA LEU A 123 -5.77 13.73 0.70
C LEU A 123 -5.57 15.07 0.00
N ALA A 124 -5.05 15.09 -1.23
CA ALA A 124 -4.90 16.31 -2.01
C ALA A 124 -6.26 17.00 -2.24
N SER A 125 -7.31 16.23 -2.57
CA SER A 125 -8.66 16.75 -2.72
C SER A 125 -9.24 17.30 -1.41
N VAL A 126 -9.01 16.60 -0.29
CA VAL A 126 -9.46 17.05 1.03
C VAL A 126 -8.75 18.34 1.43
N PHE A 127 -7.43 18.38 1.32
CA PHE A 127 -6.64 19.54 1.75
C PHE A 127 -6.92 20.77 0.90
N SER A 128 -7.05 20.62 -0.43
CA SER A 128 -7.38 21.74 -1.31
C SER A 128 -8.73 22.40 -1.01
N THR A 129 -9.67 21.68 -0.40
CA THR A 129 -11.01 22.20 -0.08
C THR A 129 -11.17 22.61 1.37
N LYS A 130 -10.29 22.14 2.26
CA LYS A 130 -10.34 22.43 3.70
C LYS A 130 -9.15 23.23 4.20
N GLN A 131 -8.35 23.78 3.32
CA GLN A 131 -7.10 24.46 3.67
C GLN A 131 -7.33 25.57 4.69
N GLU A 132 -8.30 26.48 4.47
CA GLU A 132 -8.61 27.53 5.43
C GLU A 132 -9.08 27.01 6.79
N GLU A 133 -9.79 25.88 6.80
CA GLU A 133 -10.27 25.25 8.01
C GLU A 133 -9.11 24.57 8.78
N ILE A 134 -8.13 24.04 8.06
CA ILE A 134 -6.95 23.37 8.59
C ILE A 134 -5.94 24.38 9.14
N GLU A 135 -5.72 25.49 8.45
CA GLU A 135 -4.79 26.55 8.86
C GLU A 135 -5.30 27.34 10.08
N LYS A 136 -6.62 27.59 10.16
CA LYS A 136 -7.24 28.39 11.21
C LYS A 136 -7.57 27.65 12.49
N ARG A 137 -7.60 26.29 12.46
CA ARG A 137 -7.96 25.51 13.65
C ARG A 137 -6.77 25.28 14.56
N ASP A 138 -6.83 25.86 15.76
CA ASP A 138 -5.93 25.49 16.85
C ASP A 138 -6.23 24.04 17.30
N ILE A 139 -5.18 23.32 17.72
CA ILE A 139 -5.24 21.92 18.20
C ILE A 139 -6.33 21.74 19.25
N ASN A 140 -6.48 22.70 20.15
CA ASN A 140 -7.44 22.66 21.23
C ASN A 140 -8.90 22.67 20.73
N GLU A 141 -9.22 23.39 19.67
CA GLU A 141 -10.56 23.43 19.10
C GLU A 141 -10.93 22.14 18.35
N ILE A 142 -9.98 21.51 17.66
CA ILE A 142 -10.23 20.26 16.93
C ILE A 142 -10.57 19.14 17.90
N PHE A 143 -10.00 19.18 19.10
CA PHE A 143 -10.16 18.12 20.11
C PHE A 143 -11.20 18.43 21.17
N LYS A 144 -11.70 19.67 21.26
CA LYS A 144 -12.72 20.06 22.24
C LYS A 144 -14.02 19.29 22.04
N GLY A 145 -14.50 18.60 23.06
CA GLY A 145 -15.78 17.90 23.04
C GLY A 145 -15.87 16.59 22.24
N LYS A 146 -14.75 16.08 21.68
CA LYS A 146 -14.74 14.83 20.91
C LYS A 146 -14.11 13.68 21.68
N THR A 147 -14.67 12.47 21.56
CA THR A 147 -14.05 11.25 22.08
C THR A 147 -12.74 10.95 21.38
N LEU A 148 -11.83 10.17 22.02
CA LEU A 148 -10.56 9.77 21.42
C LEU A 148 -10.76 9.09 20.05
N PHE A 149 -11.80 8.27 19.95
CA PHE A 149 -12.18 7.61 18.69
C PHE A 149 -12.53 8.62 17.59
N GLN A 150 -13.34 9.63 17.88
CA GLN A 150 -13.66 10.69 16.92
C GLN A 150 -12.46 11.55 16.54
N LYS A 151 -11.50 11.70 17.45
CA LYS A 151 -10.24 12.41 17.21
C LYS A 151 -9.33 11.67 16.23
N LEU A 152 -9.24 10.35 16.35
CA LEU A 152 -8.38 9.51 15.52
C LEU A 152 -9.05 9.14 14.20
N PHE A 153 -10.32 8.77 14.23
CA PHE A 153 -11.04 8.16 13.11
C PHE A 153 -12.07 9.08 12.46
N GLY A 154 -12.32 10.27 13.00
CA GLY A 154 -13.38 11.13 12.50
C GLY A 154 -13.06 11.85 11.18
N GLY A 155 -14.09 12.02 10.35
CA GLY A 155 -14.06 12.83 9.15
C GLY A 155 -13.14 12.28 8.05
N TRP A 156 -12.30 13.13 7.50
CA TRP A 156 -11.41 12.79 6.36
C TRP A 156 -10.32 11.76 6.69
N ARG A 157 -10.03 11.51 7.96
CA ARG A 157 -9.02 10.56 8.40
C ARG A 157 -9.48 9.11 8.30
N LEU A 158 -10.80 8.88 8.44
CA LEU A 158 -11.38 7.55 8.48
C LEU A 158 -10.97 6.64 7.31
N PRO A 159 -11.04 7.05 6.04
CA PRO A 159 -10.65 6.18 4.93
C PRO A 159 -9.17 5.80 4.96
N VAL A 160 -8.28 6.74 5.34
CA VAL A 160 -6.84 6.49 5.42
C VAL A 160 -6.53 5.50 6.54
N VAL A 161 -7.10 5.73 7.72
CA VAL A 161 -6.90 4.82 8.87
C VAL A 161 -7.51 3.45 8.60
N ALA A 162 -8.68 3.38 7.94
CA ALA A 162 -9.29 2.11 7.57
C ALA A 162 -8.38 1.29 6.64
N ILE A 163 -7.78 1.91 5.62
CA ILE A 163 -6.85 1.23 4.72
C ILE A 163 -5.62 0.76 5.51
N LEU A 164 -5.01 1.61 6.33
CA LEU A 164 -3.85 1.25 7.14
C LEU A 164 -4.13 0.08 8.08
N LEU A 165 -5.30 0.07 8.73
CA LEU A 165 -5.68 -1.03 9.63
C LEU A 165 -5.91 -2.34 8.88
N VAL A 166 -6.58 -2.29 7.73
CA VAL A 166 -6.83 -3.51 6.94
C VAL A 166 -5.52 -4.07 6.39
N ASP A 167 -4.63 -3.23 5.87
CA ASP A 167 -3.30 -3.63 5.38
C ASP A 167 -2.45 -4.23 6.52
N LEU A 168 -2.50 -3.64 7.69
CA LEU A 168 -1.79 -4.13 8.87
C LEU A 168 -2.29 -5.53 9.28
N ILE A 169 -3.60 -5.76 9.22
CA ILE A 169 -4.22 -7.07 9.49
C ILE A 169 -3.86 -8.10 8.39
N MET A 170 -3.50 -7.64 7.20
CA MET A 170 -3.08 -8.49 6.07
C MET A 170 -1.58 -8.86 6.08
N PRO A 171 -0.84 -8.64 7.13
CA PRO A 171 0.59 -8.53 7.40
C PRO A 171 1.45 -8.02 6.23
N ASP A 172 0.95 -7.05 5.51
CA ASP A 172 1.73 -6.35 4.50
C ASP A 172 2.38 -5.10 5.11
N LEU A 173 3.36 -5.33 5.97
CA LEU A 173 4.07 -4.25 6.67
C LEU A 173 4.74 -3.27 5.71
N GLY A 174 5.24 -3.75 4.57
CA GLY A 174 5.89 -2.91 3.57
C GLY A 174 4.93 -1.87 3.00
N ASN A 175 3.77 -2.29 2.54
CA ASN A 175 2.74 -1.40 2.01
C ASN A 175 2.16 -0.49 3.10
N THR A 176 1.89 -1.03 4.30
CA THR A 176 1.42 -0.23 5.44
C THR A 176 2.38 0.92 5.77
N LEU A 177 3.70 0.65 5.82
CA LEU A 177 4.72 1.66 6.07
C LEU A 177 4.76 2.74 4.98
N ILE A 178 4.71 2.34 3.72
CA ILE A 178 4.72 3.27 2.59
C ILE A 178 3.46 4.14 2.61
N ILE A 179 2.28 3.55 2.82
CA ILE A 179 1.01 4.28 2.90
C ILE A 179 1.02 5.25 4.07
N ALA A 180 1.51 4.83 5.24
CA ALA A 180 1.64 5.70 6.42
C ALA A 180 2.60 6.85 6.15
N ALA A 181 3.77 6.59 5.55
CA ALA A 181 4.74 7.62 5.19
C ALA A 181 4.15 8.62 4.19
N VAL A 182 3.49 8.14 3.14
CA VAL A 182 2.80 8.98 2.15
C VAL A 182 1.75 9.86 2.82
N ALA A 183 0.90 9.28 3.69
CA ALA A 183 -0.12 10.04 4.41
C ALA A 183 0.50 11.11 5.31
N LEU A 184 1.58 10.80 6.05
CA LEU A 184 2.30 11.76 6.89
C LEU A 184 2.92 12.90 6.07
N ILE A 185 3.58 12.59 4.95
CA ILE A 185 4.16 13.60 4.06
C ILE A 185 3.06 14.53 3.52
N MET A 186 1.93 13.99 3.07
CA MET A 186 0.79 14.76 2.58
C MET A 186 0.19 15.66 3.67
N ILE A 187 0.06 15.15 4.89
CA ILE A 187 -0.38 15.92 6.05
C ILE A 187 0.62 17.04 6.36
N GLY A 188 1.92 16.77 6.35
CA GLY A 188 2.95 17.79 6.54
C GLY A 188 2.93 18.89 5.48
N ALA A 189 2.68 18.51 4.22
CA ALA A 189 2.58 19.45 3.10
C ALA A 189 1.27 20.25 3.07
N SER A 190 0.27 19.91 3.90
CA SER A 190 -1.05 20.56 3.91
C SER A 190 -1.11 21.93 4.60
N GLY A 191 0.00 22.43 5.18
CA GLY A 191 0.02 23.69 5.95
C GLY A 191 -0.45 23.54 7.40
N ILE A 192 -0.64 22.32 7.89
CA ILE A 192 -0.96 22.09 9.31
C ILE A 192 0.17 22.60 10.20
N SER A 193 -0.17 23.24 11.35
CA SER A 193 0.81 23.75 12.29
C SER A 193 1.78 22.64 12.74
N TRP A 194 3.07 22.97 12.87
CA TRP A 194 4.13 22.03 13.23
C TRP A 194 3.84 21.27 14.54
N ARG A 195 3.21 21.91 15.51
CA ARG A 195 2.81 21.29 16.78
C ARG A 195 1.84 20.13 16.55
N TRP A 196 0.90 20.33 15.64
CA TRP A 196 -0.11 19.35 15.28
C TRP A 196 0.50 18.17 14.50
N TYR A 197 1.32 18.50 13.51
CA TYR A 197 2.05 17.52 12.72
C TYR A 197 2.96 16.63 13.59
N SER A 198 3.76 17.24 14.48
CA SER A 198 4.63 16.50 15.39
C SER A 198 3.86 15.62 16.39
N GLY A 199 2.69 16.08 16.85
CA GLY A 199 1.81 15.27 17.70
C GLY A 199 1.28 14.03 16.99
N TYR A 200 0.79 14.18 15.75
CA TYR A 200 0.28 13.07 14.95
C TYR A 200 1.38 12.10 14.52
N SER A 201 2.51 12.60 14.08
CA SER A 201 3.63 11.75 13.68
C SER A 201 4.15 10.93 14.86
N LYS A 202 4.30 11.54 16.05
CA LYS A 202 4.66 10.83 17.27
C LYS A 202 3.64 9.76 17.65
N LEU A 203 2.33 10.07 17.55
CA LEU A 203 1.28 9.11 17.83
C LEU A 203 1.32 7.91 16.87
N ILE A 204 1.40 8.16 15.57
CA ILE A 204 1.47 7.09 14.56
C ILE A 204 2.72 6.25 14.75
N LEU A 205 3.88 6.88 14.93
CA LEU A 205 5.15 6.18 15.15
C LEU A 205 5.13 5.37 16.44
N SER A 206 4.55 5.92 17.55
CA SER A 206 4.44 5.17 18.80
C SER A 206 3.50 3.98 18.69
N LEU A 207 2.35 4.14 18.02
CA LEU A 207 1.43 3.03 17.78
C LEU A 207 2.09 1.93 16.91
N MET A 208 2.84 2.32 15.89
CA MET A 208 3.61 1.38 15.08
C MET A 208 4.70 0.68 15.90
N ALA A 209 5.44 1.41 16.72
CA ALA A 209 6.49 0.85 17.57
C ALA A 209 5.90 -0.12 18.63
N ILE A 210 4.77 0.24 19.24
CA ILE A 210 4.05 -0.63 20.18
C ILE A 210 3.58 -1.89 19.46
N PHE A 211 3.01 -1.76 18.28
CA PHE A 211 2.54 -2.90 17.49
C PHE A 211 3.70 -3.82 17.06
N LEU A 212 4.80 -3.27 16.56
CA LEU A 212 5.99 -4.03 16.22
C LEU A 212 6.63 -4.68 17.47
N GLY A 213 6.70 -3.94 18.58
CA GLY A 213 7.18 -4.47 19.86
C GLY A 213 6.28 -5.61 20.37
N PHE A 214 4.97 -5.46 20.26
CA PHE A 214 4.02 -6.52 20.58
C PHE A 214 4.24 -7.75 19.71
N LEU A 215 4.39 -7.58 18.39
CA LEU A 215 4.71 -8.69 17.47
C LEU A 215 6.04 -9.36 17.84
N PHE A 216 7.04 -8.60 18.24
CA PHE A 216 8.35 -9.12 18.63
C PHE A 216 8.28 -9.92 19.95
N ILE A 217 7.58 -9.39 20.97
CA ILE A 217 7.48 -10.02 22.29
C ILE A 217 6.58 -11.26 22.27
N VAL A 218 5.44 -11.18 21.55
CA VAL A 218 4.42 -12.24 21.55
C VAL A 218 4.65 -13.24 20.42
N GLY A 219 5.48 -12.90 19.44
CA GLY A 219 5.75 -13.67 18.22
C GLY A 219 6.38 -15.04 18.41
N GLY A 220 6.73 -15.44 19.63
CA GLY A 220 7.33 -16.75 19.88
C GLY A 220 6.33 -17.91 20.07
N ASN A 221 5.25 -17.75 20.84
CA ASN A 221 4.51 -18.92 21.32
C ASN A 221 3.00 -18.79 21.63
N ILE A 222 2.35 -17.64 21.51
CA ILE A 222 1.01 -17.47 22.14
C ILE A 222 -0.07 -16.87 21.21
N ILE A 223 0.21 -16.62 19.93
CA ILE A 223 -0.79 -15.94 19.11
C ILE A 223 -1.62 -16.91 18.29
N PRO A 224 -2.98 -16.73 18.32
CA PRO A 224 -3.89 -17.53 17.52
C PRO A 224 -3.55 -17.48 16.02
N SER A 225 -3.88 -18.53 15.29
CA SER A 225 -3.77 -18.67 13.82
C SER A 225 -4.33 -17.50 12.99
N PHE A 226 -4.90 -16.51 13.65
CA PHE A 226 -5.50 -15.30 13.11
C PHE A 226 -4.45 -14.27 12.63
N LEU A 227 -3.30 -14.14 13.32
CA LEU A 227 -2.21 -13.27 12.89
C LEU A 227 -1.10 -14.13 12.28
N PRO A 228 -0.69 -13.91 11.03
CA PRO A 228 0.34 -14.71 10.37
C PRO A 228 1.75 -14.32 10.84
N ILE A 229 1.98 -14.48 12.15
CA ILE A 229 3.26 -14.17 12.80
C ILE A 229 4.38 -15.05 12.27
N ALA A 230 4.09 -16.30 11.95
CA ALA A 230 5.05 -17.18 11.29
C ALA A 230 5.64 -16.57 10.01
N TYR A 231 4.84 -15.86 9.24
CA TYR A 231 5.30 -15.15 8.04
C TYR A 231 6.16 -13.91 8.38
N ILE A 232 5.79 -13.16 9.40
CA ILE A 232 6.57 -11.99 9.85
C ILE A 232 7.88 -12.44 10.47
N ASN A 233 7.86 -13.47 11.32
CA ASN A 233 9.06 -14.04 11.93
C ASN A 233 10.02 -14.59 10.87
N LYS A 234 9.51 -15.28 9.86
CA LYS A 234 10.32 -15.80 8.74
C LYS A 234 10.98 -14.69 7.95
N ARG A 235 10.29 -13.55 7.73
CA ARG A 235 10.88 -12.37 7.07
C ARG A 235 11.90 -11.67 7.96
N PHE A 236 11.64 -11.58 9.25
CA PHE A 236 12.58 -10.99 10.20
C PHE A 236 13.84 -11.87 10.36
N GLU A 237 13.67 -13.17 10.42
CA GLU A 237 14.77 -14.14 10.43
C GLU A 237 15.62 -14.06 9.16
N ALA A 238 14.99 -13.95 8.00
CA ALA A 238 15.69 -13.72 6.74
C ALA A 238 16.45 -12.39 6.71
N PHE A 239 15.95 -11.36 7.34
CA PHE A 239 16.62 -10.07 7.45
C PHE A 239 17.83 -10.12 8.40
N VAL A 240 17.71 -10.82 9.53
CA VAL A 240 18.80 -10.94 10.52
C VAL A 240 19.86 -11.93 10.07
N ASN A 241 19.42 -13.06 9.48
CA ASN A 241 20.29 -14.14 9.02
C ASN A 241 19.99 -14.54 7.56
N PRO A 242 20.35 -13.68 6.57
CA PRO A 242 19.98 -13.88 5.18
C PRO A 242 20.54 -15.15 4.54
N PHE A 243 21.62 -15.69 5.10
CA PHE A 243 22.32 -16.87 4.56
C PHE A 243 21.78 -18.22 5.05
N THR A 244 20.82 -18.24 5.95
CA THR A 244 20.26 -19.50 6.50
C THR A 244 19.25 -20.18 5.57
N ASP A 245 18.60 -19.43 4.68
CA ASP A 245 17.63 -19.97 3.71
C ASP A 245 17.74 -19.24 2.35
N LEU A 246 18.86 -19.47 1.68
CA LEU A 246 19.19 -18.85 0.39
C LEU A 246 18.22 -19.23 -0.73
N ALA A 247 17.56 -20.40 -0.62
CA ALA A 247 16.66 -20.90 -1.67
C ALA A 247 15.25 -20.26 -1.64
N ASN A 248 14.81 -19.72 -0.50
CA ASN A 248 13.45 -19.20 -0.32
C ASN A 248 13.43 -17.76 0.19
N SER A 249 13.61 -17.56 1.49
CA SER A 249 13.43 -16.27 2.14
C SER A 249 14.65 -15.33 2.01
N GLY A 250 15.86 -15.89 1.88
CA GLY A 250 17.10 -15.12 1.69
C GLY A 250 17.37 -14.72 0.24
N HIS A 251 16.59 -15.20 -0.72
CA HIS A 251 16.82 -14.95 -2.16
C HIS A 251 16.49 -13.49 -2.59
N GLN A 252 15.88 -12.69 -1.72
CA GLN A 252 15.50 -11.27 -2.02
C GLN A 252 16.50 -10.26 -1.46
N LEU A 253 17.60 -10.71 -0.87
CA LEU A 253 18.69 -9.86 -0.37
C LEU A 253 19.94 -10.04 -1.22
#